data_81ed7f033bf636acb5a92bab19784cbc
#
_entry.id   81ed7f033bf636acb5a92bab19784cbc
#
_cell.length_a   1.000
_cell.length_b   1.000
_cell.length_c   1.000
_cell.angle_alpha   90.00
_cell.angle_beta   90.00
_cell.angle_gamma   90.00
#
_symmetry.space_group_name_H-M   'P 1'
#
loop_
_entity.id
_entity.type
_entity.pdbx_description
1 polymer ?
#
loop_
_entity_poly.entity_id
_entity_poly.type
_entity_poly.pdbx_seq_one_letter_code
_entity_poly.pdbx_strand_id
1 'polypeptide(L)'
;GVLDIGSNSIRLVVFEGDGRMPIPLFNEKALCGLGMGLQETGHLSEQGVRSAMDNLERYFTIAKGMGVSEVRVLATAAVRDARNGHEFVSAVEGRFGARVMVLSGDEEARLSALGVVSAFPEADGVVGDLGGGSLELVDIQNNKARRFETTPLGPLRLGELTRQNRDELTDRIDSSLNGVLWLDSMSGRDLFSVGGAWRSLARAHMELTDYPLAVIHHYAIGAEEAVRFLDEITRTGRKDLRALDAVSKRRVEKLPVTALVLKRVIELGRPRQVVFSSFGLREGCLYDRLPRGEQSRDPLVDSCMDIARKSSRFSPHPEVLERWIAPFFEDVPAAEQRLIRTACILSDFAWGEHPSYRGEHAFIRVLRLPVVGLNHADRVFLAYAILVRYTGSIEEEGTHRVRKLLSIRRRDLAYRVGLALRLALTLSGGATELLESARLERERDMVGERGFVISMHGHQGGLGGDVVTRRIAALSEALGQDIRIEH
;
A
#
# COMPACT_ATOMS: atom_id res chain seq x y z
N GLY A 1 12.54 15.52 -0.83
CA GLY A 1 11.68 15.48 -2.02
C GLY A 1 12.20 14.55 -3.09
N VAL A 2 11.29 13.94 -3.85
CA VAL A 2 11.62 13.19 -5.07
C VAL A 2 10.85 13.77 -6.23
N LEU A 3 11.57 14.26 -7.23
CA LEU A 3 11.05 14.81 -8.46
C LEU A 3 11.33 13.83 -9.60
N ASP A 4 10.28 13.30 -10.19
CA ASP A 4 10.30 12.27 -11.23
C ASP A 4 9.94 12.92 -12.57
N ILE A 5 10.86 12.91 -13.53
CA ILE A 5 10.72 13.47 -14.89
C ILE A 5 10.53 12.31 -15.87
N GLY A 6 9.28 11.97 -16.10
CA GLY A 6 8.90 10.90 -17.01
C GLY A 6 8.49 11.38 -18.42
N SER A 7 8.27 10.44 -19.33
CA SER A 7 7.92 10.73 -20.72
C SER A 7 6.64 11.56 -20.91
N ASN A 8 5.64 11.37 -20.06
CA ASN A 8 4.34 12.04 -20.17
C ASN A 8 4.15 13.14 -19.11
N SER A 9 4.87 13.09 -18.01
CA SER A 9 4.59 13.93 -16.85
C SER A 9 5.78 14.08 -15.96
N ILE A 10 5.84 15.22 -15.28
CA ILE A 10 6.73 15.42 -14.14
C ILE A 10 5.93 15.35 -12.84
N ARG A 11 6.56 14.93 -11.76
CA ARG A 11 5.89 14.77 -10.48
C ARG A 11 6.82 15.06 -9.32
N LEU A 12 6.43 15.95 -8.44
CA LEU A 12 7.09 16.17 -7.15
C LEU A 12 6.30 15.47 -6.05
N VAL A 13 6.99 14.70 -5.23
CA VAL A 13 6.48 14.22 -3.94
C VAL A 13 7.45 14.66 -2.85
N VAL A 14 6.94 15.35 -1.84
CA VAL A 14 7.68 15.70 -0.63
C VAL A 14 7.23 14.78 0.48
N PHE A 15 8.18 14.21 1.20
CA PHE A 15 7.93 13.26 2.28
C PHE A 15 8.35 13.83 3.62
N GLU A 16 7.63 13.48 4.67
CA GLU A 16 8.01 13.77 6.05
C GLU A 16 8.96 12.68 6.56
N GLY A 17 10.14 13.11 7.02
CA GLY A 17 11.11 12.21 7.60
C GLY A 17 11.87 11.34 6.58
N ASP A 18 12.84 10.62 7.10
CA ASP A 18 13.72 9.70 6.42
C ASP A 18 13.62 8.26 6.98
N GLY A 19 12.52 7.99 7.71
CA GLY A 19 12.24 6.69 8.30
C GLY A 19 11.85 5.61 7.29
N ARG A 20 11.60 4.41 7.82
CA ARG A 20 11.25 3.21 7.04
C ARG A 20 10.09 3.43 6.07
N MET A 21 9.12 4.26 6.46
CA MET A 21 7.93 4.60 5.67
C MET A 21 7.64 6.11 5.75
N PRO A 22 8.30 6.91 4.91
CA PRO A 22 8.06 8.36 4.90
C PRO A 22 6.65 8.68 4.42
N ILE A 23 5.97 9.58 5.14
CA ILE A 23 4.60 10.01 4.83
C ILE A 23 4.66 11.13 3.77
N PRO A 24 3.91 11.03 2.65
CA PRO A 24 3.88 12.09 1.66
C PRO A 24 3.12 13.31 2.20
N LEU A 25 3.81 14.44 2.32
CA LEU A 25 3.24 15.74 2.71
C LEU A 25 2.71 16.54 1.51
N PHE A 26 3.36 16.37 0.36
CA PHE A 26 2.96 17.04 -0.88
C PHE A 26 3.11 16.08 -2.05
N ASN A 27 2.19 16.15 -3.00
CA ASN A 27 2.19 15.27 -4.15
C ASN A 27 1.47 15.92 -5.32
N GLU A 28 2.21 16.48 -6.26
CA GLU A 28 1.64 17.13 -7.45
C GLU A 28 2.24 16.53 -8.71
N LYS A 29 1.40 16.36 -9.72
CA LYS A 29 1.75 15.83 -11.03
C LYS A 29 1.32 16.78 -12.13
N ALA A 30 2.25 17.19 -12.98
CA ALA A 30 1.99 17.95 -14.19
C ALA A 30 2.17 17.08 -15.45
N LEU A 31 1.26 17.20 -16.39
CA LEU A 31 1.35 16.52 -17.69
C LEU A 31 2.05 17.45 -18.68
N CYS A 32 3.29 17.15 -19.02
CA CYS A 32 4.11 17.98 -19.90
C CYS A 32 4.26 17.38 -21.29
N GLY A 33 4.15 16.05 -21.43
CA GLY A 33 4.28 15.38 -22.73
C GLY A 33 5.69 15.48 -23.32
N LEU A 34 6.75 15.41 -22.49
CA LEU A 34 8.13 15.49 -22.92
C LEU A 34 8.49 14.52 -24.06
N GLY A 35 7.98 13.28 -23.98
CA GLY A 35 8.22 12.23 -24.96
C GLY A 35 7.25 12.20 -26.13
N MET A 36 6.40 13.22 -26.31
CA MET A 36 5.50 13.28 -27.49
C MET A 36 6.30 13.49 -28.77
N GLY A 37 6.07 12.62 -29.77
CA GLY A 37 6.78 12.67 -31.06
C GLY A 37 8.25 12.25 -31.00
N LEU A 38 8.75 11.78 -29.86
CA LEU A 38 10.17 11.37 -29.67
C LEU A 38 10.59 10.27 -30.65
N GLN A 39 9.70 9.30 -30.93
CA GLN A 39 9.96 8.19 -31.86
C GLN A 39 10.24 8.68 -33.29
N GLU A 40 9.54 9.74 -33.71
CA GLU A 40 9.59 10.28 -35.08
C GLU A 40 10.72 11.31 -35.24
N THR A 41 10.89 12.17 -34.21
CA THR A 41 11.82 13.29 -34.27
C THR A 41 13.20 12.98 -33.67
N GLY A 42 13.27 12.05 -32.74
CA GLY A 42 14.44 11.79 -31.91
C GLY A 42 14.71 12.88 -30.86
N HIS A 43 13.78 13.84 -30.66
CA HIS A 43 13.96 14.98 -29.79
C HIS A 43 12.81 15.10 -28.79
N LEU A 44 13.08 15.64 -27.60
CA LEU A 44 12.04 16.05 -26.67
C LEU A 44 11.13 17.10 -27.32
N SER A 45 9.82 17.02 -27.05
CA SER A 45 8.86 17.99 -27.52
C SER A 45 9.18 19.38 -26.98
N GLU A 46 9.32 20.40 -27.86
CA GLU A 46 9.59 21.77 -27.42
C GLU A 46 8.50 22.31 -26.50
N GLN A 47 7.24 22.03 -26.80
CA GLN A 47 6.12 22.42 -25.92
C GLN A 47 6.22 21.67 -24.58
N GLY A 48 6.60 20.39 -24.62
CA GLY A 48 6.84 19.56 -23.43
C GLY A 48 7.96 20.11 -22.56
N VAL A 49 9.06 20.53 -23.17
CA VAL A 49 10.20 21.17 -22.47
C VAL A 49 9.79 22.47 -21.79
N ARG A 50 9.10 23.37 -22.51
CA ARG A 50 8.60 24.64 -21.93
C ARG A 50 7.68 24.36 -20.73
N SER A 51 6.68 23.49 -20.92
CA SER A 51 5.76 23.11 -19.83
C SER A 51 6.47 22.46 -18.66
N ALA A 52 7.47 21.62 -18.91
CA ALA A 52 8.28 20.99 -17.85
C ALA A 52 9.06 22.04 -17.06
N MET A 53 9.73 22.98 -17.72
CA MET A 53 10.51 24.04 -17.07
C MET A 53 9.65 24.94 -16.18
N ASP A 54 8.44 25.34 -16.63
CA ASP A 54 7.51 26.16 -15.86
C ASP A 54 7.03 25.40 -14.59
N ASN A 55 6.72 24.13 -14.71
CA ASN A 55 6.30 23.31 -13.57
C ASN A 55 7.46 22.97 -12.64
N LEU A 56 8.67 22.80 -13.13
CA LEU A 56 9.87 22.61 -12.31
C LEU A 56 10.14 23.83 -11.44
N GLU A 57 10.03 25.04 -12.00
CA GLU A 57 10.17 26.27 -11.22
C GLU A 57 9.16 26.34 -10.06
N ARG A 58 7.90 26.02 -10.35
CA ARG A 58 6.85 25.91 -9.34
C ARG A 58 7.22 24.88 -8.27
N TYR A 59 7.69 23.70 -8.68
CA TYR A 59 8.00 22.61 -7.75
C TYR A 59 9.19 22.92 -6.85
N PHE A 60 10.24 23.53 -7.38
CA PHE A 60 11.40 23.95 -6.56
C PHE A 60 11.00 25.10 -5.60
N THR A 61 10.13 26.02 -6.05
CA THR A 61 9.60 27.07 -5.18
C THR A 61 8.79 26.49 -4.02
N ILE A 62 7.90 25.53 -4.28
CA ILE A 62 7.11 24.85 -3.25
C ILE A 62 8.02 24.09 -2.30
N ALA A 63 8.95 23.29 -2.81
CA ALA A 63 9.88 22.51 -1.99
C ALA A 63 10.69 23.43 -1.06
N LYS A 64 11.18 24.56 -1.56
CA LYS A 64 11.87 25.57 -0.75
C LYS A 64 10.96 26.17 0.31
N GLY A 65 9.72 26.54 -0.05
CA GLY A 65 8.73 27.06 0.89
C GLY A 65 8.33 26.09 1.98
N MET A 66 8.37 24.78 1.70
CA MET A 66 8.12 23.71 2.67
C MET A 66 9.36 23.38 3.53
N GLY A 67 10.52 24.03 3.31
CA GLY A 67 11.75 23.73 4.06
C GLY A 67 12.37 22.38 3.70
N VAL A 68 12.15 21.87 2.48
CA VAL A 68 12.72 20.61 2.03
C VAL A 68 14.23 20.72 1.94
N SER A 69 14.94 19.87 2.67
CA SER A 69 16.42 19.88 2.75
C SER A 69 17.09 19.34 1.49
N GLU A 70 16.48 18.37 0.82
CA GLU A 70 17.01 17.73 -0.38
C GLU A 70 15.88 17.41 -1.36
N VAL A 71 16.06 17.78 -2.63
CA VAL A 71 15.20 17.35 -3.75
C VAL A 71 16.02 16.51 -4.70
N ARG A 72 15.66 15.23 -4.85
CA ARG A 72 16.25 14.32 -5.82
C ARG A 72 15.48 14.40 -7.12
N VAL A 73 16.19 14.70 -8.18
CA VAL A 73 15.62 14.78 -9.52
C VAL A 73 16.01 13.54 -10.31
N LEU A 74 15.03 12.74 -10.68
CA LEU A 74 15.16 11.53 -11.47
C LEU A 74 14.60 11.81 -12.87
N ALA A 75 15.34 11.47 -13.91
CA ALA A 75 14.86 11.53 -15.30
C ALA A 75 14.93 10.15 -15.93
N THR A 76 13.89 9.78 -16.68
CA THR A 76 13.72 8.42 -17.21
C THR A 76 13.72 8.39 -18.74
N ALA A 77 13.13 7.38 -19.35
CA ALA A 77 13.23 7.02 -20.76
C ALA A 77 13.21 8.20 -21.75
N ALA A 78 12.30 9.17 -21.61
CA ALA A 78 12.22 10.25 -22.62
C ALA A 78 13.49 11.12 -22.64
N VAL A 79 14.01 11.48 -21.46
CA VAL A 79 15.22 12.30 -21.37
C VAL A 79 16.46 11.49 -21.74
N ARG A 80 16.51 10.22 -21.35
CA ARG A 80 17.57 9.28 -21.70
C ARG A 80 17.72 9.05 -23.19
N ASP A 81 16.59 8.82 -23.88
CA ASP A 81 16.55 8.39 -25.28
C ASP A 81 16.59 9.57 -26.27
N ALA A 82 16.35 10.79 -25.82
CA ALA A 82 16.32 11.97 -26.70
C ALA A 82 17.72 12.50 -27.02
N ARG A 83 17.95 12.90 -28.28
CA ARG A 83 19.19 13.53 -28.74
C ARG A 83 19.51 14.83 -27.99
N ASN A 84 18.48 15.62 -27.66
CA ASN A 84 18.60 16.87 -26.89
C ASN A 84 18.33 16.67 -25.39
N GLY A 85 18.35 15.44 -24.88
CA GLY A 85 18.14 15.14 -23.47
C GLY A 85 19.18 15.79 -22.56
N HIS A 86 20.46 15.80 -22.99
CA HIS A 86 21.54 16.43 -22.23
C HIS A 86 21.41 17.96 -22.15
N GLU A 87 20.88 18.63 -23.17
CA GLU A 87 20.61 20.07 -23.16
C GLU A 87 19.51 20.39 -22.14
N PHE A 88 18.46 19.57 -22.10
CA PHE A 88 17.38 19.69 -21.11
C PHE A 88 17.93 19.51 -19.68
N VAL A 89 18.74 18.47 -19.45
CA VAL A 89 19.39 18.23 -18.14
C VAL A 89 20.23 19.43 -17.73
N SER A 90 21.10 19.93 -18.61
CA SER A 90 21.95 21.09 -18.35
C SER A 90 21.14 22.34 -18.03
N ALA A 91 20.02 22.57 -18.73
CA ALA A 91 19.11 23.67 -18.46
C ALA A 91 18.44 23.57 -17.08
N VAL A 92 18.02 22.38 -16.67
CA VAL A 92 17.43 22.12 -15.34
C VAL A 92 18.48 22.35 -14.24
N GLU A 93 19.68 21.75 -14.38
CA GLU A 93 20.76 21.87 -13.40
C GLU A 93 21.23 23.32 -13.25
N GLY A 94 21.42 24.02 -14.38
CA GLY A 94 21.86 25.41 -14.39
C GLY A 94 20.84 26.39 -13.80
N ARG A 95 19.53 26.13 -14.01
CA ARG A 95 18.46 27.01 -13.52
C ARG A 95 18.11 26.78 -12.04
N PHE A 96 18.12 25.54 -11.59
CA PHE A 96 17.61 25.17 -10.26
C PHE A 96 18.71 24.73 -9.28
N GLY A 97 19.96 24.58 -9.72
CA GLY A 97 21.07 24.14 -8.89
C GLY A 97 20.92 22.71 -8.35
N ALA A 98 20.08 21.90 -8.99
CA ALA A 98 19.77 20.54 -8.56
C ALA A 98 20.32 19.53 -9.57
N ARG A 99 21.10 18.55 -9.10
CA ARG A 99 21.64 17.49 -9.95
C ARG A 99 20.52 16.58 -10.47
N VAL A 100 20.48 16.34 -11.78
CA VAL A 100 19.54 15.43 -12.44
C VAL A 100 20.19 14.07 -12.64
N MET A 101 19.61 13.03 -12.07
CA MET A 101 20.02 11.65 -12.30
C MET A 101 19.22 11.07 -13.48
N VAL A 102 19.87 10.93 -14.63
CA VAL A 102 19.27 10.25 -15.79
C VAL A 102 19.49 8.75 -15.58
N LEU A 103 18.39 8.05 -15.29
CA LEU A 103 18.42 6.62 -14.96
C LEU A 103 18.58 5.78 -16.23
N SER A 104 19.44 4.75 -16.18
CA SER A 104 19.39 3.65 -17.14
C SER A 104 18.10 2.85 -16.96
N GLY A 105 17.75 2.01 -17.97
CA GLY A 105 16.60 1.11 -17.85
C GLY A 105 16.70 0.19 -16.64
N ASP A 106 17.88 -0.35 -16.38
CA ASP A 106 18.15 -1.25 -15.26
C ASP A 106 18.01 -0.53 -13.90
N GLU A 107 18.48 0.72 -13.80
CA GLU A 107 18.33 1.52 -12.58
C GLU A 107 16.87 1.89 -12.32
N GLU A 108 16.13 2.27 -13.37
CA GLU A 108 14.69 2.55 -13.30
C GLU A 108 13.94 1.30 -12.83
N ALA A 109 14.20 0.14 -13.43
CA ALA A 109 13.66 -1.15 -13.05
C ALA A 109 14.02 -1.53 -11.61
N ARG A 110 15.29 -1.40 -11.22
CA ARG A 110 15.76 -1.70 -9.86
C ARG A 110 15.08 -0.84 -8.82
N LEU A 111 14.99 0.46 -9.02
CA LEU A 111 14.33 1.36 -8.07
C LEU A 111 12.83 1.10 -8.00
N SER A 112 12.17 0.81 -9.11
CA SER A 112 10.74 0.43 -9.10
C SER A 112 10.50 -0.85 -8.31
N ALA A 113 11.37 -1.86 -8.48
CA ALA A 113 11.32 -3.10 -7.71
C ALA A 113 11.57 -2.85 -6.21
N LEU A 114 12.52 -2.00 -5.85
CA LEU A 114 12.75 -1.62 -4.45
C LEU A 114 11.54 -0.91 -3.84
N GLY A 115 10.80 -0.12 -4.62
CA GLY A 115 9.52 0.43 -4.18
C GLY A 115 8.51 -0.65 -3.81
N VAL A 116 8.42 -1.72 -4.60
CA VAL A 116 7.57 -2.87 -4.28
C VAL A 116 8.09 -3.60 -3.04
N VAL A 117 9.37 -3.94 -2.97
CA VAL A 117 10.00 -4.60 -1.81
C VAL A 117 9.78 -3.80 -0.52
N SER A 118 9.85 -2.46 -0.60
CA SER A 118 9.62 -1.60 0.56
C SER A 118 8.22 -1.74 1.14
N ALA A 119 7.22 -2.03 0.29
CA ALA A 119 5.81 -2.04 0.63
C ALA A 119 5.24 -3.46 0.85
N PHE A 120 5.91 -4.48 0.32
CA PHE A 120 5.53 -5.89 0.39
C PHE A 120 6.67 -6.70 1.01
N PRO A 121 6.71 -6.85 2.34
CA PRO A 121 7.83 -7.48 3.04
C PRO A 121 8.14 -8.92 2.60
N GLU A 122 7.15 -9.61 2.02
CA GLU A 122 7.27 -10.99 1.54
C GLU A 122 7.13 -11.07 0.02
N ALA A 123 7.60 -10.00 -0.70
CA ALA A 123 7.49 -9.99 -2.15
C ALA A 123 8.28 -11.14 -2.79
N ASP A 124 7.55 -12.00 -3.49
CA ASP A 124 8.08 -13.06 -4.34
C ASP A 124 7.28 -13.11 -5.65
N GLY A 125 7.92 -12.84 -6.77
CA GLY A 125 7.24 -12.73 -8.04
C GLY A 125 7.96 -11.84 -9.04
N VAL A 126 7.21 -11.26 -9.95
CA VAL A 126 7.73 -10.31 -10.94
C VAL A 126 7.08 -8.95 -10.74
N VAL A 127 7.90 -7.91 -10.70
CA VAL A 127 7.42 -6.52 -10.79
C VAL A 127 7.33 -6.14 -12.25
N GLY A 128 6.19 -5.60 -12.66
CA GLY A 128 6.03 -4.92 -13.93
C GLY A 128 5.72 -3.44 -13.68
N ASP A 129 6.57 -2.53 -14.13
CA ASP A 129 6.30 -1.09 -14.09
C ASP A 129 6.02 -0.58 -15.50
N LEU A 130 4.76 -0.22 -15.77
CA LEU A 130 4.37 0.34 -17.05
C LEU A 130 4.47 1.85 -17.03
N GLY A 131 5.57 2.34 -17.59
CA GLY A 131 5.81 3.75 -17.86
C GLY A 131 5.07 4.25 -19.10
N GLY A 132 5.37 5.47 -19.52
CA GLY A 132 4.82 6.02 -20.77
C GLY A 132 5.46 5.42 -22.03
N GLY A 133 6.76 5.17 -21.98
CA GLY A 133 7.58 4.71 -23.10
C GLY A 133 8.02 3.25 -23.02
N SER A 134 8.05 2.67 -21.85
CA SER A 134 8.63 1.35 -21.59
C SER A 134 7.79 0.55 -20.60
N LEU A 135 8.07 -0.74 -20.54
CA LEU A 135 7.68 -1.67 -19.48
C LEU A 135 8.96 -2.28 -18.92
N GLU A 136 9.23 -2.02 -17.66
CA GLU A 136 10.29 -2.62 -16.87
C GLU A 136 9.76 -3.87 -16.19
N LEU A 137 10.47 -5.00 -16.35
CA LEU A 137 10.17 -6.28 -15.70
C LEU A 137 11.34 -6.65 -14.77
N VAL A 138 11.02 -7.04 -13.53
CA VAL A 138 12.01 -7.41 -12.53
C VAL A 138 11.59 -8.66 -11.77
N ASP A 139 12.42 -9.69 -11.81
CA ASP A 139 12.24 -10.89 -10.99
C ASP A 139 12.70 -10.62 -9.55
N ILE A 140 11.78 -10.77 -8.59
CA ILE A 140 12.05 -10.63 -7.15
C ILE A 140 11.94 -11.98 -6.48
N GLN A 141 13.01 -12.37 -5.78
CA GLN A 141 13.03 -13.55 -4.92
C GLN A 141 13.64 -13.20 -3.57
N ASN A 142 12.97 -13.59 -2.49
CA ASN A 142 13.40 -13.29 -1.13
C ASN A 142 13.71 -11.79 -0.92
N ASN A 143 12.83 -10.93 -1.36
CA ASN A 143 12.96 -9.47 -1.30
C ASN A 143 14.18 -8.89 -2.04
N LYS A 144 14.75 -9.63 -2.99
CA LYS A 144 15.90 -9.19 -3.78
C LYS A 144 15.57 -9.22 -5.27
N ALA A 145 15.84 -8.12 -5.95
CA ALA A 145 15.82 -8.06 -7.40
C ALA A 145 16.95 -8.91 -7.99
N ARG A 146 16.64 -9.77 -8.93
CA ARG A 146 17.55 -10.76 -9.52
C ARG A 146 17.85 -10.50 -10.99
N ARG A 147 16.81 -10.33 -11.78
CA ARG A 147 16.88 -10.16 -13.24
C ARG A 147 16.05 -8.96 -13.63
N PHE A 148 16.52 -8.24 -14.62
CA PHE A 148 15.92 -7.02 -15.10
C PHE A 148 15.74 -7.11 -16.59
N GLU A 149 14.66 -6.54 -17.12
CA GLU A 149 14.44 -6.37 -18.55
C GLU A 149 13.62 -5.11 -18.79
N THR A 150 14.02 -4.34 -19.79
CA THR A 150 13.29 -3.16 -20.24
C THR A 150 12.79 -3.39 -21.65
N THR A 151 11.50 -3.28 -21.86
CA THR A 151 10.86 -3.46 -23.18
C THR A 151 10.19 -2.17 -23.66
N PRO A 152 10.11 -1.90 -24.98
CA PRO A 152 9.51 -0.69 -25.52
C PRO A 152 7.97 -0.77 -25.59
N LEU A 153 7.34 -1.30 -24.54
CA LEU A 153 5.90 -1.57 -24.48
C LEU A 153 5.07 -0.48 -23.79
N GLY A 154 5.63 0.73 -23.62
CA GLY A 154 4.88 1.86 -23.07
C GLY A 154 3.76 2.33 -24.01
N PRO A 155 2.57 2.73 -23.49
CA PRO A 155 1.39 3.09 -24.29
C PRO A 155 1.58 4.33 -25.17
N LEU A 156 2.59 5.15 -24.96
CA LEU A 156 2.94 6.24 -25.88
C LEU A 156 3.65 5.72 -27.13
N ARG A 157 4.41 4.63 -27.01
CA ARG A 157 5.09 3.98 -28.15
C ARG A 157 4.17 3.06 -28.93
N LEU A 158 3.24 2.39 -28.26
CA LEU A 158 2.30 1.46 -28.90
C LEU A 158 1.15 2.17 -29.62
N GLY A 159 0.84 3.40 -29.23
CA GLY A 159 -0.27 4.15 -29.82
C GLY A 159 -1.63 3.75 -29.29
N GLU A 160 -2.66 3.83 -30.13
CA GLU A 160 -4.03 3.45 -29.78
C GLU A 160 -4.36 2.04 -30.29
N LEU A 161 -5.05 1.26 -29.48
CA LEU A 161 -5.61 -0.02 -29.89
C LEU A 161 -6.89 0.22 -30.67
N THR A 162 -6.93 -0.27 -31.90
CA THR A 162 -8.11 -0.29 -32.79
C THR A 162 -8.43 -1.74 -33.20
N ARG A 163 -9.59 -1.95 -33.84
CA ARG A 163 -9.91 -3.28 -34.38
C ARG A 163 -8.95 -3.67 -35.51
N GLN A 164 -8.50 -2.69 -36.32
CA GLN A 164 -7.66 -2.92 -37.50
C GLN A 164 -6.21 -3.28 -37.14
N ASN A 165 -5.66 -2.75 -36.02
CA ASN A 165 -4.26 -2.96 -35.64
C ASN A 165 -4.07 -3.92 -34.44
N ARG A 166 -5.14 -4.59 -34.00
CA ARG A 166 -5.09 -5.46 -32.81
C ARG A 166 -4.06 -6.58 -32.97
N ASP A 167 -4.09 -7.30 -34.06
CA ASP A 167 -3.21 -8.44 -34.29
C ASP A 167 -1.75 -7.98 -34.41
N GLU A 168 -1.49 -6.92 -35.18
CA GLU A 168 -0.16 -6.30 -35.27
C GLU A 168 0.40 -5.88 -33.92
N LEU A 169 -0.42 -5.21 -33.09
CA LEU A 169 0.00 -4.81 -31.73
C LEU A 169 0.21 -6.02 -30.82
N THR A 170 -0.60 -7.05 -30.94
CA THR A 170 -0.41 -8.30 -30.18
C THR A 170 0.90 -8.97 -30.57
N ASP A 171 1.19 -9.14 -31.87
CA ASP A 171 2.44 -9.73 -32.35
C ASP A 171 3.67 -8.91 -31.90
N ARG A 172 3.57 -7.59 -31.92
CA ARG A 172 4.62 -6.69 -31.44
C ARG A 172 4.87 -6.84 -29.94
N ILE A 173 3.81 -6.93 -29.15
CA ILE A 173 3.89 -7.15 -27.71
C ILE A 173 4.50 -8.52 -27.42
N ASP A 174 4.02 -9.56 -28.08
CA ASP A 174 4.50 -10.93 -27.91
C ASP A 174 5.97 -11.08 -28.31
N SER A 175 6.37 -10.49 -29.42
CA SER A 175 7.77 -10.50 -29.85
C SER A 175 8.68 -9.86 -28.79
N SER A 176 8.24 -8.75 -28.19
CA SER A 176 9.01 -8.08 -27.12
C SER A 176 9.06 -8.92 -25.85
N LEU A 177 7.94 -9.53 -25.44
CA LEU A 177 7.86 -10.35 -24.22
C LEU A 177 8.58 -11.70 -24.35
N ASN A 178 8.57 -12.31 -25.53
CA ASN A 178 9.33 -13.53 -25.83
C ASN A 178 10.85 -13.31 -25.78
N GLY A 179 11.30 -12.07 -25.94
CA GLY A 179 12.70 -11.68 -25.67
C GLY A 179 13.10 -11.77 -24.20
N VAL A 180 12.14 -11.76 -23.29
CA VAL A 180 12.37 -11.89 -21.84
C VAL A 180 12.47 -13.36 -21.46
N LEU A 181 13.66 -13.93 -21.64
CA LEU A 181 13.91 -15.40 -21.53
C LEU A 181 13.53 -16.02 -20.17
N TRP A 182 13.32 -15.21 -19.16
CA TRP A 182 12.99 -15.67 -17.80
C TRP A 182 11.54 -15.33 -17.39
N LEU A 183 10.69 -14.89 -18.31
CA LEU A 183 9.32 -14.48 -18.00
C LEU A 183 8.47 -15.64 -17.42
N ASP A 184 8.74 -16.86 -17.85
CA ASP A 184 8.12 -18.09 -17.34
C ASP A 184 8.39 -18.36 -15.85
N SER A 185 9.44 -17.78 -15.28
CA SER A 185 9.71 -17.85 -13.83
C SER A 185 8.63 -17.18 -12.97
N MET A 186 7.74 -16.39 -13.58
CA MET A 186 6.57 -15.82 -12.93
C MET A 186 5.49 -16.86 -12.62
N SER A 187 5.54 -18.04 -13.26
CA SER A 187 4.49 -19.04 -13.16
C SER A 187 4.21 -19.45 -11.72
N GLY A 188 2.94 -19.33 -11.32
CA GLY A 188 2.46 -19.62 -9.97
C GLY A 188 2.85 -18.61 -8.88
N ARG A 189 3.63 -17.58 -9.22
CA ARG A 189 4.05 -16.48 -8.34
C ARG A 189 3.20 -15.23 -8.60
N ASP A 190 3.43 -14.13 -7.89
CA ASP A 190 2.67 -12.90 -8.03
C ASP A 190 3.25 -11.98 -9.12
N LEU A 191 2.36 -11.28 -9.86
CA LEU A 191 2.73 -10.14 -10.68
C LEU A 191 2.41 -8.85 -9.92
N PHE A 192 3.44 -8.12 -9.49
CA PHE A 192 3.28 -6.82 -8.87
C PHE A 192 3.20 -5.73 -9.93
N SER A 193 2.01 -5.20 -10.11
CA SER A 193 1.68 -4.22 -11.14
C SER A 193 1.89 -2.80 -10.63
N VAL A 194 2.87 -2.10 -11.22
CA VAL A 194 3.25 -0.71 -10.92
C VAL A 194 2.90 0.18 -12.11
N GLY A 195 2.83 1.46 -11.88
CA GLY A 195 2.57 2.44 -12.92
C GLY A 195 1.15 2.97 -12.96
N GLY A 196 1.03 4.20 -13.43
CA GLY A 196 -0.25 4.93 -13.40
C GLY A 196 -1.30 4.38 -14.35
N ALA A 197 -0.86 3.74 -15.42
CA ALA A 197 -1.74 3.16 -16.44
C ALA A 197 -2.45 1.92 -15.89
N TRP A 198 -1.72 0.99 -15.32
CA TRP A 198 -2.26 -0.22 -14.72
C TRP A 198 -3.10 0.06 -13.47
N ARG A 199 -2.73 1.07 -12.67
CA ARG A 199 -3.62 1.52 -11.57
C ARG A 199 -4.98 2.04 -12.04
N SER A 200 -5.10 2.50 -13.29
CA SER A 200 -6.40 2.86 -13.86
C SER A 200 -7.23 1.63 -14.20
N LEU A 201 -6.61 0.52 -14.61
CA LEU A 201 -7.29 -0.77 -14.78
C LEU A 201 -7.81 -1.31 -13.44
N ALA A 202 -6.99 -1.22 -12.38
CA ALA A 202 -7.44 -1.60 -11.03
C ALA A 202 -8.68 -0.83 -10.59
N ARG A 203 -8.71 0.50 -10.82
CA ARG A 203 -9.90 1.32 -10.50
C ARG A 203 -11.11 0.93 -11.32
N ALA A 204 -10.94 0.71 -12.62
CA ALA A 204 -12.03 0.25 -13.49
C ALA A 204 -12.59 -1.10 -13.01
N HIS A 205 -11.72 -2.03 -12.64
CA HIS A 205 -12.15 -3.33 -12.10
C HIS A 205 -12.90 -3.18 -10.78
N MET A 206 -12.39 -2.38 -9.84
CA MET A 206 -13.07 -2.10 -8.57
C MET A 206 -14.46 -1.51 -8.78
N GLU A 207 -14.62 -0.58 -9.74
CA GLU A 207 -15.91 0.04 -10.05
C GLU A 207 -16.88 -0.97 -10.65
N LEU A 208 -16.44 -1.72 -11.67
CA LEU A 208 -17.27 -2.71 -12.36
C LEU A 208 -17.71 -3.88 -11.47
N THR A 209 -16.91 -4.22 -10.46
CA THR A 209 -17.21 -5.32 -9.51
C THR A 209 -17.86 -4.86 -8.20
N ASP A 210 -18.18 -3.57 -8.08
CA ASP A 210 -18.63 -2.96 -6.81
C ASP A 210 -17.75 -3.39 -5.63
N TYR A 211 -16.43 -3.29 -5.83
CA TYR A 211 -15.48 -3.68 -4.81
C TYR A 211 -15.59 -2.76 -3.58
N PRO A 212 -15.65 -3.30 -2.34
CA PRO A 212 -16.07 -2.50 -1.18
C PRO A 212 -15.01 -1.52 -0.65
N LEU A 213 -13.76 -1.62 -1.10
CA LEU A 213 -12.64 -0.85 -0.56
C LEU A 213 -11.83 -0.20 -1.69
N ALA A 214 -11.97 1.10 -1.90
CA ALA A 214 -11.30 1.85 -2.95
C ALA A 214 -9.83 2.20 -2.60
N VAL A 215 -9.02 1.20 -2.22
CA VAL A 215 -7.58 1.30 -1.96
C VAL A 215 -6.84 0.50 -3.03
N ILE A 216 -6.00 1.18 -3.84
CA ILE A 216 -5.27 0.51 -4.93
C ILE A 216 -4.16 -0.40 -4.41
N HIS A 217 -3.44 0.07 -3.37
CA HIS A 217 -2.30 -0.67 -2.84
C HIS A 217 -2.76 -2.00 -2.23
N HIS A 218 -2.10 -3.09 -2.62
CA HIS A 218 -2.48 -4.46 -2.27
C HIS A 218 -3.83 -4.95 -2.85
N TYR A 219 -4.44 -4.21 -3.78
CA TYR A 219 -5.55 -4.77 -4.54
C TYR A 219 -5.04 -5.93 -5.39
N ALA A 220 -5.67 -7.08 -5.29
CA ALA A 220 -5.27 -8.29 -6.00
C ALA A 220 -6.43 -8.86 -6.81
N ILE A 221 -6.13 -9.35 -8.01
CA ILE A 221 -7.06 -10.02 -8.91
C ILE A 221 -6.43 -11.34 -9.34
N GLY A 222 -7.14 -12.46 -9.22
CA GLY A 222 -6.67 -13.75 -9.73
C GLY A 222 -6.38 -13.69 -11.23
N ALA A 223 -5.37 -14.42 -11.71
CA ALA A 223 -4.91 -14.31 -13.10
C ALA A 223 -6.02 -14.56 -14.12
N GLU A 224 -6.87 -15.58 -13.92
CA GLU A 224 -7.97 -15.90 -14.83
C GLU A 224 -9.03 -14.79 -14.87
N GLU A 225 -9.39 -14.23 -13.71
CA GLU A 225 -10.32 -13.11 -13.61
C GLU A 225 -9.74 -11.87 -14.28
N ALA A 226 -8.45 -11.59 -14.04
CA ALA A 226 -7.75 -10.48 -14.68
C ALA A 226 -7.76 -10.60 -16.22
N VAL A 227 -7.48 -11.78 -16.77
CA VAL A 227 -7.50 -12.00 -18.23
C VAL A 227 -8.91 -11.75 -18.81
N ARG A 228 -9.97 -12.26 -18.16
CA ARG A 228 -11.36 -12.01 -18.59
C ARG A 228 -11.70 -10.52 -18.62
N PHE A 229 -11.42 -9.84 -17.51
CA PHE A 229 -11.64 -8.39 -17.38
C PHE A 229 -10.84 -7.59 -18.44
N LEU A 230 -9.55 -7.90 -18.60
CA LEU A 230 -8.70 -7.19 -19.55
C LEU A 230 -9.14 -7.44 -21.01
N ASP A 231 -9.61 -8.63 -21.32
CA ASP A 231 -10.17 -8.93 -22.63
C ASP A 231 -11.44 -8.11 -22.91
N GLU A 232 -12.32 -7.96 -21.92
CA GLU A 232 -13.49 -7.09 -21.97
C GLU A 232 -13.08 -5.62 -22.23
N ILE A 233 -12.15 -5.07 -21.44
CA ILE A 233 -11.66 -3.70 -21.63
C ILE A 233 -11.09 -3.48 -23.04
N THR A 234 -10.38 -4.45 -23.60
CA THR A 234 -9.83 -4.32 -24.95
C THR A 234 -10.90 -4.30 -26.06
N ARG A 235 -12.11 -4.78 -25.77
CA ARG A 235 -13.25 -4.83 -26.71
C ARG A 235 -14.28 -3.73 -26.47
N THR A 236 -14.27 -3.14 -25.27
CA THR A 236 -15.25 -2.12 -24.86
C THR A 236 -15.06 -0.83 -25.66
N GLY A 237 -16.18 -0.28 -26.12
CA GLY A 237 -16.19 0.96 -26.88
C GLY A 237 -15.73 2.17 -26.06
N ARG A 238 -15.15 3.17 -26.75
CA ARG A 238 -14.62 4.38 -26.10
C ARG A 238 -15.69 5.13 -25.30
N LYS A 239 -16.96 5.09 -25.72
CA LYS A 239 -18.08 5.74 -25.04
C LYS A 239 -18.32 5.11 -23.67
N ASP A 240 -18.34 3.79 -23.61
CA ASP A 240 -18.63 3.04 -22.39
C ASP A 240 -17.46 3.15 -21.40
N LEU A 241 -16.21 3.10 -21.89
CA LEU A 241 -15.03 3.35 -21.07
C LEU A 241 -15.01 4.78 -20.46
N ARG A 242 -15.58 5.79 -21.17
CA ARG A 242 -15.70 7.15 -20.65
C ARG A 242 -16.78 7.32 -19.57
N ALA A 243 -17.67 6.34 -19.44
CA ALA A 243 -18.69 6.29 -18.41
C ALA A 243 -18.12 5.84 -17.06
N LEU A 244 -16.90 5.27 -17.03
CA LEU A 244 -16.23 4.90 -15.77
C LEU A 244 -15.79 6.16 -15.02
N ASP A 245 -16.36 6.37 -13.83
CA ASP A 245 -16.07 7.53 -12.98
C ASP A 245 -14.68 7.43 -12.31
N ALA A 246 -14.26 6.21 -11.97
CA ALA A 246 -12.98 5.96 -11.32
C ALA A 246 -11.76 6.19 -12.22
N VAL A 247 -11.97 6.32 -13.57
CA VAL A 247 -10.89 6.50 -14.54
C VAL A 247 -10.94 7.91 -15.12
N SER A 248 -9.84 8.65 -14.99
CA SER A 248 -9.77 9.99 -15.57
C SER A 248 -9.94 9.95 -17.10
N LYS A 249 -10.72 10.88 -17.65
CA LYS A 249 -11.02 10.99 -19.11
C LYS A 249 -9.76 10.96 -19.99
N ARG A 250 -8.65 11.52 -19.51
CA ARG A 250 -7.36 11.56 -20.22
C ARG A 250 -6.68 10.17 -20.34
N ARG A 251 -7.03 9.23 -19.45
CA ARG A 251 -6.46 7.87 -19.46
C ARG A 251 -7.31 6.87 -20.20
N VAL A 252 -8.59 7.14 -20.38
CA VAL A 252 -9.54 6.26 -21.05
C VAL A 252 -9.04 5.85 -22.44
N GLU A 253 -8.45 6.78 -23.19
CA GLU A 253 -7.96 6.51 -24.56
C GLU A 253 -6.84 5.47 -24.63
N LYS A 254 -6.01 5.41 -23.58
CA LYS A 254 -4.90 4.44 -23.50
C LYS A 254 -5.25 3.17 -22.73
N LEU A 255 -6.47 3.10 -22.15
CA LEU A 255 -6.88 1.96 -21.34
C LEU A 255 -6.87 0.64 -22.10
N PRO A 256 -7.39 0.56 -23.36
CA PRO A 256 -7.39 -0.69 -24.12
C PRO A 256 -5.99 -1.22 -24.45
N VAL A 257 -5.07 -0.37 -24.91
CA VAL A 257 -3.70 -0.82 -25.21
C VAL A 257 -2.95 -1.22 -23.92
N THR A 258 -3.21 -0.52 -22.82
CA THR A 258 -2.64 -0.85 -21.50
C THR A 258 -3.17 -2.19 -20.98
N ALA A 259 -4.45 -2.47 -21.23
CA ALA A 259 -5.09 -3.75 -20.91
C ALA A 259 -4.50 -4.89 -21.76
N LEU A 260 -4.27 -4.65 -23.07
CA LEU A 260 -3.65 -5.64 -23.93
C LEU A 260 -2.25 -6.01 -23.47
N VAL A 261 -1.41 -5.03 -23.10
CA VAL A 261 -0.05 -5.30 -22.57
C VAL A 261 -0.14 -6.15 -21.30
N LEU A 262 -0.97 -5.76 -20.33
CA LEU A 262 -1.10 -6.52 -19.07
C LEU A 262 -1.62 -7.93 -19.32
N LYS A 263 -2.62 -8.08 -20.20
CA LYS A 263 -3.17 -9.39 -20.60
C LYS A 263 -2.07 -10.29 -21.15
N ARG A 264 -1.23 -9.80 -22.09
CA ARG A 264 -0.15 -10.62 -22.68
C ARG A 264 0.92 -10.99 -21.67
N VAL A 265 1.28 -10.08 -20.75
CA VAL A 265 2.19 -10.38 -19.64
C VAL A 265 1.64 -11.52 -18.75
N ILE A 266 0.34 -11.50 -18.45
CA ILE A 266 -0.30 -12.56 -17.64
C ILE A 266 -0.34 -13.89 -18.42
N GLU A 267 -0.75 -13.88 -19.68
CA GLU A 267 -0.88 -15.10 -20.49
C GLU A 267 0.46 -15.79 -20.73
N LEU A 268 1.54 -15.03 -20.95
CA LEU A 268 2.87 -15.58 -21.18
C LEU A 268 3.58 -15.95 -19.86
N GLY A 269 3.48 -15.10 -18.84
CA GLY A 269 4.15 -15.31 -17.56
C GLY A 269 3.39 -16.24 -16.59
N ARG A 270 2.08 -16.42 -16.76
CA ARG A 270 1.21 -17.28 -15.96
C ARG A 270 1.31 -17.06 -14.44
N PRO A 271 1.20 -15.84 -13.94
CA PRO A 271 1.21 -15.58 -12.50
C PRO A 271 -0.01 -16.22 -11.82
N ARG A 272 0.07 -16.38 -10.50
CA ARG A 272 -1.10 -16.76 -9.69
C ARG A 272 -2.14 -15.65 -9.64
N GLN A 273 -1.67 -14.42 -9.48
CA GLN A 273 -2.51 -13.21 -9.38
C GLN A 273 -1.73 -11.95 -9.79
N VAL A 274 -2.48 -10.90 -10.05
CA VAL A 274 -1.94 -9.54 -10.26
C VAL A 274 -2.20 -8.72 -8.98
N VAL A 275 -1.15 -8.18 -8.40
CA VAL A 275 -1.20 -7.35 -7.18
C VAL A 275 -0.82 -5.92 -7.53
N PHE A 276 -1.70 -4.96 -7.30
CA PHE A 276 -1.45 -3.56 -7.67
C PHE A 276 -0.70 -2.82 -6.56
N SER A 277 0.38 -2.14 -6.96
CA SER A 277 1.20 -1.33 -6.06
C SER A 277 1.00 0.17 -6.31
N SER A 278 0.87 0.93 -5.21
CA SER A 278 0.98 2.39 -5.24
C SER A 278 2.43 2.86 -5.18
N PHE A 279 3.33 1.97 -4.76
CA PHE A 279 4.76 2.20 -4.61
C PHE A 279 5.50 1.75 -5.86
N GLY A 280 6.56 2.47 -6.21
CA GLY A 280 7.41 2.23 -7.37
C GLY A 280 8.69 3.07 -7.27
N LEU A 281 9.15 3.62 -8.40
CA LEU A 281 10.42 4.33 -8.56
C LEU A 281 10.76 5.32 -7.42
N ARG A 282 9.83 6.18 -7.03
CA ARG A 282 10.08 7.24 -6.05
C ARG A 282 10.28 6.71 -4.64
N GLU A 283 9.41 5.81 -4.24
CA GLU A 283 9.47 5.15 -2.94
C GLU A 283 10.70 4.24 -2.87
N GLY A 284 11.06 3.58 -3.98
CA GLY A 284 12.29 2.81 -4.11
C GLY A 284 13.55 3.66 -3.99
N CYS A 285 13.55 4.86 -4.57
CA CYS A 285 14.65 5.82 -4.44
C CYS A 285 14.89 6.24 -2.97
N LEU A 286 13.85 6.35 -2.17
CA LEU A 286 13.98 6.62 -0.73
C LEU A 286 14.45 5.38 0.03
N TYR A 287 13.83 4.24 -0.24
CA TYR A 287 14.16 2.97 0.41
C TYR A 287 15.61 2.53 0.18
N ASP A 288 16.14 2.75 -1.03
CA ASP A 288 17.52 2.41 -1.39
C ASP A 288 18.58 3.12 -0.50
N ARG A 289 18.21 4.25 0.09
CA ARG A 289 19.09 5.05 0.98
C ARG A 289 19.06 4.61 2.43
N LEU A 290 18.06 3.89 2.82
CA LEU A 290 17.94 3.48 4.22
C LEU A 290 19.07 2.53 4.61
N PRO A 291 19.63 2.67 5.81
CA PRO A 291 20.53 1.67 6.37
C PRO A 291 19.86 0.28 6.35
N ARG A 292 20.63 -0.76 6.13
CA ARG A 292 20.11 -2.15 6.07
C ARG A 292 19.27 -2.53 7.29
N GLY A 293 19.67 -2.05 8.48
CA GLY A 293 18.90 -2.27 9.71
C GLY A 293 17.51 -1.67 9.66
N GLU A 294 17.34 -0.51 9.02
CA GLU A 294 16.02 0.12 8.84
C GLU A 294 15.22 -0.55 7.71
N GLN A 295 15.88 -0.94 6.62
CA GLN A 295 15.22 -1.68 5.54
C GLN A 295 14.59 -2.98 6.03
N SER A 296 15.18 -3.65 7.04
CA SER A 296 14.69 -4.91 7.60
C SER A 296 13.54 -4.77 8.59
N ARG A 297 13.21 -3.55 9.05
CA ARG A 297 12.08 -3.32 9.95
C ARG A 297 10.75 -3.61 9.25
N ASP A 298 9.77 -4.04 10.05
CA ASP A 298 8.41 -4.22 9.57
C ASP A 298 7.75 -2.87 9.22
N PRO A 299 7.46 -2.59 7.94
CA PRO A 299 6.93 -1.29 7.52
C PRO A 299 5.55 -0.98 8.09
N LEU A 300 4.75 -2.00 8.40
CA LEU A 300 3.44 -1.81 9.03
C LEU A 300 3.59 -1.34 10.47
N VAL A 301 4.41 -2.04 11.23
CA VAL A 301 4.65 -1.74 12.65
C VAL A 301 5.24 -0.34 12.80
N ASP A 302 6.28 -0.01 12.02
CA ASP A 302 6.92 1.31 12.05
C ASP A 302 5.93 2.43 11.69
N SER A 303 5.17 2.27 10.60
CA SER A 303 4.16 3.27 10.18
C SER A 303 3.08 3.48 11.24
N CYS A 304 2.58 2.40 11.84
CA CYS A 304 1.55 2.48 12.86
C CYS A 304 2.08 3.11 14.16
N MET A 305 3.34 2.83 14.52
CA MET A 305 4.00 3.48 15.66
C MET A 305 4.14 4.99 15.47
N ASP A 306 4.50 5.44 14.27
CA ASP A 306 4.61 6.88 13.99
C ASP A 306 3.23 7.57 14.06
N ILE A 307 2.18 6.91 13.59
CA ILE A 307 0.80 7.40 13.72
C ILE A 307 0.38 7.45 15.18
N ALA A 308 0.66 6.38 15.94
CA ALA A 308 0.30 6.31 17.37
C ALA A 308 1.00 7.40 18.18
N ARG A 309 2.30 7.63 17.98
CA ARG A 309 3.05 8.70 18.66
C ARG A 309 2.45 10.09 18.47
N LYS A 310 1.86 10.35 17.30
CA LYS A 310 1.25 11.65 16.94
C LYS A 310 -0.18 11.82 17.45
N SER A 311 -0.89 10.73 17.79
CA SER A 311 -2.35 10.77 17.98
C SER A 311 -2.85 10.10 19.27
N SER A 312 -2.03 9.33 19.99
CA SER A 312 -2.43 8.70 21.26
C SER A 312 -2.36 9.67 22.43
N ARG A 313 -3.17 9.44 23.48
CA ARG A 313 -3.20 10.27 24.71
C ARG A 313 -1.90 10.19 25.50
N PHE A 314 -1.31 9.01 25.54
CA PHE A 314 -0.09 8.70 26.28
C PHE A 314 0.97 8.19 25.30
N SER A 315 2.22 8.17 25.73
CA SER A 315 3.26 7.48 24.95
C SER A 315 2.84 6.05 24.70
N PRO A 316 2.85 5.59 23.44
CA PRO A 316 2.42 4.23 23.15
C PRO A 316 3.44 3.21 23.67
N HIS A 317 2.98 2.30 24.52
CA HIS A 317 3.71 1.13 25.01
C HIS A 317 2.99 -0.15 24.55
N PRO A 318 2.94 -0.41 23.24
CA PRO A 318 2.18 -1.52 22.68
C PRO A 318 2.68 -2.88 23.18
N GLU A 319 3.95 -3.01 23.54
CA GLU A 319 4.56 -4.22 24.09
C GLU A 319 3.97 -4.63 25.45
N VAL A 320 3.56 -3.66 26.27
CA VAL A 320 2.88 -3.94 27.55
C VAL A 320 1.49 -4.50 27.27
N LEU A 321 0.76 -3.84 26.37
CA LEU A 321 -0.58 -4.24 25.99
C LEU A 321 -0.59 -5.60 25.27
N GLU A 322 0.34 -5.81 24.33
CA GLU A 322 0.53 -7.07 23.61
C GLU A 322 0.82 -8.22 24.60
N ARG A 323 1.74 -8.03 25.53
CA ARG A 323 2.09 -9.02 26.55
C ARG A 323 0.89 -9.34 27.45
N TRP A 324 0.12 -8.31 27.83
CA TRP A 324 -1.02 -8.49 28.71
C TRP A 324 -2.14 -9.31 28.06
N ILE A 325 -2.45 -9.07 26.78
CA ILE A 325 -3.52 -9.81 26.09
C ILE A 325 -3.04 -11.16 25.51
N ALA A 326 -1.72 -11.42 25.44
CA ALA A 326 -1.14 -12.60 24.81
C ALA A 326 -1.76 -13.94 25.26
N PRO A 327 -2.06 -14.17 26.57
CA PRO A 327 -2.65 -15.43 27.01
C PRO A 327 -3.97 -15.79 26.33
N PHE A 328 -4.75 -14.81 25.86
CA PHE A 328 -5.99 -15.06 25.11
C PHE A 328 -5.74 -15.58 23.68
N PHE A 329 -4.52 -15.41 23.13
CA PHE A 329 -4.23 -15.58 21.71
C PHE A 329 -2.98 -16.45 21.45
N GLU A 330 -2.61 -17.36 22.38
CA GLU A 330 -1.42 -18.22 22.25
C GLU A 330 -1.47 -19.13 21.02
N ASP A 331 -2.66 -19.62 20.63
CA ASP A 331 -2.87 -20.57 19.56
C ASP A 331 -3.08 -19.87 18.17
N VAL A 332 -2.83 -18.55 18.08
CA VAL A 332 -3.06 -17.77 16.86
C VAL A 332 -1.80 -17.80 15.97
N PRO A 333 -1.94 -18.04 14.64
CA PRO A 333 -0.81 -18.04 13.71
C PRO A 333 0.00 -16.75 13.70
N ALA A 334 1.29 -16.83 13.38
CA ALA A 334 2.22 -15.69 13.40
C ALA A 334 1.75 -14.48 12.56
N ALA A 335 1.11 -14.74 11.42
CA ALA A 335 0.57 -13.67 10.56
C ALA A 335 -0.54 -12.86 11.28
N GLU A 336 -1.40 -13.52 12.05
CA GLU A 336 -2.42 -12.87 12.85
C GLU A 336 -1.85 -12.25 14.14
N GLN A 337 -0.80 -12.84 14.74
CA GLN A 337 -0.07 -12.22 15.86
C GLN A 337 0.48 -10.83 15.48
N ARG A 338 1.03 -10.71 14.26
CA ARG A 338 1.47 -9.42 13.71
C ARG A 338 0.33 -8.39 13.65
N LEU A 339 -0.88 -8.82 13.29
CA LEU A 339 -2.06 -7.93 13.27
C LEU A 339 -2.54 -7.57 14.68
N ILE A 340 -2.49 -8.50 15.63
CA ILE A 340 -2.81 -8.26 17.04
C ILE A 340 -1.86 -7.19 17.61
N ARG A 341 -0.55 -7.34 17.38
CA ARG A 341 0.44 -6.32 17.75
C ARG A 341 0.12 -4.96 17.14
N THR A 342 -0.24 -4.93 15.85
CA THR A 342 -0.63 -3.68 15.17
C THR A 342 -1.89 -3.08 15.77
N ALA A 343 -2.85 -3.90 16.17
CA ALA A 343 -4.06 -3.44 16.87
C ALA A 343 -3.73 -2.84 18.25
N CYS A 344 -2.76 -3.41 18.98
CA CYS A 344 -2.26 -2.83 20.24
C CYS A 344 -1.68 -1.42 19.99
N ILE A 345 -0.86 -1.25 18.96
CA ILE A 345 -0.28 0.05 18.58
C ILE A 345 -1.37 1.09 18.30
N LEU A 346 -2.39 0.71 17.53
CA LEU A 346 -3.46 1.60 17.09
C LEU A 346 -4.61 1.74 18.12
N SER A 347 -4.54 1.07 19.26
CA SER A 347 -5.68 0.93 20.18
C SER A 347 -6.20 2.24 20.78
N ASP A 348 -5.37 3.29 20.85
CA ASP A 348 -5.73 4.58 21.44
C ASP A 348 -5.68 5.77 20.44
N PHE A 349 -5.32 5.53 19.18
CA PHE A 349 -5.02 6.58 18.19
C PHE A 349 -6.20 7.48 17.81
N ALA A 350 -7.43 7.06 18.04
CA ALA A 350 -8.64 7.83 17.75
C ALA A 350 -9.30 8.42 19.01
N TRP A 351 -8.59 8.46 20.13
CA TRP A 351 -9.17 8.95 21.38
C TRP A 351 -9.59 10.42 21.34
N GLY A 352 -8.89 11.24 20.55
CA GLY A 352 -9.24 12.66 20.35
C GLY A 352 -10.53 12.91 19.59
N GLU A 353 -11.13 11.88 18.97
CA GLU A 353 -12.39 12.00 18.26
C GLU A 353 -13.57 12.15 19.24
N HIS A 354 -14.65 12.79 18.77
CA HIS A 354 -15.87 12.93 19.56
C HIS A 354 -16.39 11.56 20.04
N PRO A 355 -16.72 11.37 21.32
CA PRO A 355 -17.08 10.06 21.89
C PRO A 355 -18.16 9.31 21.13
N SER A 356 -19.20 10.00 20.62
CA SER A 356 -20.32 9.39 19.89
C SER A 356 -19.94 8.86 18.50
N TYR A 357 -18.86 9.35 17.92
CA TYR A 357 -18.41 8.98 16.55
C TYR A 357 -17.05 8.27 16.55
N ARG A 358 -16.44 8.16 17.72
CA ARG A 358 -15.06 7.65 17.85
C ARG A 358 -14.87 6.27 17.23
N GLY A 359 -15.81 5.36 17.43
CA GLY A 359 -15.76 4.01 16.87
C GLY A 359 -15.80 4.02 15.34
N GLU A 360 -16.77 4.72 14.77
CA GLU A 360 -16.95 4.86 13.33
C GLU A 360 -15.73 5.56 12.68
N HIS A 361 -15.31 6.69 13.25
CA HIS A 361 -14.13 7.41 12.75
C HIS A 361 -12.87 6.57 12.82
N ALA A 362 -12.66 5.84 13.93
CA ALA A 362 -11.54 4.91 14.06
C ALA A 362 -11.56 3.84 12.97
N PHE A 363 -12.71 3.23 12.72
CA PHE A 363 -12.90 2.23 11.69
C PHE A 363 -12.54 2.77 10.30
N ILE A 364 -13.13 3.89 9.90
CA ILE A 364 -12.88 4.52 8.60
C ILE A 364 -11.42 4.93 8.45
N ARG A 365 -10.82 5.50 9.51
CA ARG A 365 -9.41 5.91 9.50
C ARG A 365 -8.49 4.71 9.30
N VAL A 366 -8.69 3.60 10.01
CA VAL A 366 -7.88 2.37 9.83
C VAL A 366 -8.02 1.81 8.42
N LEU A 367 -9.24 1.75 7.88
CA LEU A 367 -9.46 1.31 6.50
C LEU A 367 -8.68 2.13 5.48
N ARG A 368 -8.49 3.42 5.73
CA ARG A 368 -7.89 4.38 4.80
C ARG A 368 -6.47 4.81 5.17
N LEU A 369 -5.88 4.24 6.22
CA LEU A 369 -4.51 4.57 6.61
C LEU A 369 -3.54 4.38 5.44
N PRO A 370 -2.65 5.35 5.18
CA PRO A 370 -1.65 5.25 4.11
C PRO A 370 -0.45 4.39 4.52
N VAL A 371 -0.73 3.24 5.14
CA VAL A 371 0.28 2.27 5.58
C VAL A 371 0.41 1.13 4.58
N VAL A 372 1.56 0.49 4.56
CA VAL A 372 1.91 -0.65 3.70
C VAL A 372 2.09 -1.93 4.50
N GLY A 373 2.32 -3.04 3.82
CA GLY A 373 2.45 -4.35 4.46
C GLY A 373 1.11 -4.91 4.97
N LEU A 374 -0.02 -4.40 4.44
CA LEU A 374 -1.38 -4.86 4.70
C LEU A 374 -2.10 -5.17 3.40
N ASN A 375 -2.59 -6.38 3.23
CA ASN A 375 -3.61 -6.65 2.23
C ASN A 375 -5.00 -6.14 2.67
N HIS A 376 -5.98 -6.20 1.80
CA HIS A 376 -7.31 -5.65 2.09
C HIS A 376 -8.03 -6.38 3.23
N ALA A 377 -7.86 -7.69 3.34
CA ALA A 377 -8.44 -8.47 4.44
C ALA A 377 -7.80 -8.12 5.79
N ASP A 378 -6.47 -7.94 5.83
CA ASP A 378 -5.74 -7.53 7.03
C ASP A 378 -6.15 -6.12 7.49
N ARG A 379 -6.35 -5.22 6.53
CA ARG A 379 -6.83 -3.86 6.78
C ARG A 379 -8.23 -3.85 7.39
N VAL A 380 -9.13 -4.68 6.87
CA VAL A 380 -10.48 -4.83 7.42
C VAL A 380 -10.45 -5.49 8.80
N PHE A 381 -9.57 -6.47 9.01
CA PHE A 381 -9.37 -7.07 10.33
C PHE A 381 -8.99 -6.01 11.38
N LEU A 382 -7.98 -5.19 11.11
CA LEU A 382 -7.56 -4.12 12.02
C LEU A 382 -8.68 -3.10 12.25
N ALA A 383 -9.39 -2.71 11.20
CA ALA A 383 -10.50 -1.77 11.31
C ALA A 383 -11.59 -2.29 12.28
N TYR A 384 -11.97 -3.57 12.17
CA TYR A 384 -12.93 -4.17 13.09
C TYR A 384 -12.39 -4.32 14.50
N ALA A 385 -11.14 -4.75 14.69
CA ALA A 385 -10.54 -4.85 16.02
C ALA A 385 -10.56 -3.49 16.74
N ILE A 386 -10.24 -2.40 16.04
CA ILE A 386 -10.26 -1.05 16.60
C ILE A 386 -11.69 -0.52 16.79
N LEU A 387 -12.63 -0.82 15.90
CA LEU A 387 -14.05 -0.51 16.09
C LEU A 387 -14.55 -1.10 17.42
N VAL A 388 -14.38 -2.41 17.59
CA VAL A 388 -14.83 -3.16 18.78
C VAL A 388 -14.14 -2.67 20.04
N ARG A 389 -12.86 -2.31 19.98
CA ARG A 389 -12.17 -1.69 21.10
C ARG A 389 -12.91 -0.44 21.58
N TYR A 390 -13.47 0.37 20.71
CA TYR A 390 -14.20 1.59 21.08
C TYR A 390 -15.66 1.35 21.40
N THR A 391 -16.38 0.55 20.62
CA THR A 391 -17.81 0.35 20.76
C THR A 391 -18.18 -0.88 21.60
N GLY A 392 -17.41 -1.95 21.53
CA GLY A 392 -17.75 -3.28 22.05
C GLY A 392 -18.64 -4.08 21.12
N SER A 393 -18.96 -3.56 19.94
CA SER A 393 -19.79 -4.19 18.92
C SER A 393 -19.06 -4.27 17.60
N ILE A 394 -19.34 -5.31 16.82
CA ILE A 394 -18.94 -5.44 15.42
C ILE A 394 -20.04 -5.00 14.47
N GLU A 395 -21.25 -4.83 14.98
CA GLU A 395 -22.45 -4.47 14.23
C GLU A 395 -22.66 -2.94 14.33
N GLU A 396 -22.00 -2.21 13.44
CA GLU A 396 -22.15 -0.76 13.30
C GLU A 396 -22.62 -0.42 11.89
N GLU A 397 -23.51 0.55 11.77
CA GLU A 397 -24.01 1.01 10.49
C GLU A 397 -22.87 1.51 9.60
N GLY A 398 -22.90 1.19 8.31
CA GLY A 398 -21.85 1.57 7.35
C GLY A 398 -20.63 0.66 7.29
N THR A 399 -20.44 -0.27 8.25
CA THR A 399 -19.26 -1.19 8.26
C THR A 399 -19.47 -2.47 7.44
N HIS A 400 -20.74 -2.81 7.14
CA HIS A 400 -21.13 -4.09 6.54
C HIS A 400 -20.51 -4.36 5.17
N ARG A 401 -20.30 -3.32 4.38
CA ARG A 401 -19.84 -3.43 2.99
C ARG A 401 -18.49 -4.15 2.84
N VAL A 402 -17.54 -3.85 3.73
CA VAL A 402 -16.20 -4.44 3.71
C VAL A 402 -16.12 -5.80 4.41
N ARG A 403 -17.18 -6.22 5.13
CA ARG A 403 -17.23 -7.47 5.88
C ARG A 403 -16.97 -8.71 4.99
N LYS A 404 -17.41 -8.66 3.73
CA LYS A 404 -17.19 -9.74 2.75
C LYS A 404 -15.72 -10.02 2.45
N LEU A 405 -14.80 -9.11 2.80
CA LEU A 405 -13.37 -9.30 2.66
C LEU A 405 -12.75 -10.13 3.80
N LEU A 406 -13.51 -10.44 4.86
CA LEU A 406 -13.07 -11.29 5.97
C LEU A 406 -13.79 -12.63 5.98
N SER A 407 -13.05 -13.71 6.22
CA SER A 407 -13.62 -14.98 6.62
C SER A 407 -14.31 -14.87 7.98
N ILE A 408 -15.27 -15.76 8.26
CA ILE A 408 -15.98 -15.83 9.55
C ILE A 408 -14.99 -15.95 10.70
N ARG A 409 -13.99 -16.86 10.59
CA ARG A 409 -12.93 -17.07 11.59
C ARG A 409 -12.15 -15.78 11.90
N ARG A 410 -11.73 -15.05 10.86
CA ARG A 410 -10.96 -13.81 11.05
C ARG A 410 -11.80 -12.68 11.61
N ARG A 411 -13.08 -12.62 11.29
CA ARG A 411 -14.02 -11.65 11.86
C ARG A 411 -14.22 -11.90 13.34
N ASP A 412 -14.40 -13.16 13.73
CA ASP A 412 -14.49 -13.57 15.14
C ASP A 412 -13.21 -13.24 15.90
N LEU A 413 -12.04 -13.52 15.33
CA LEU A 413 -10.76 -13.15 15.94
C LEU A 413 -10.62 -11.62 16.12
N ALA A 414 -11.00 -10.82 15.11
CA ALA A 414 -10.98 -9.36 15.23
C ALA A 414 -11.89 -8.85 16.35
N TYR A 415 -13.06 -9.47 16.51
CA TYR A 415 -13.99 -9.18 17.60
C TYR A 415 -13.37 -9.45 18.97
N ARG A 416 -12.81 -10.65 19.18
CA ARG A 416 -12.12 -11.04 20.42
C ARG A 416 -10.94 -10.12 20.73
N VAL A 417 -10.12 -9.79 19.75
CA VAL A 417 -8.98 -8.86 19.90
C VAL A 417 -9.49 -7.48 20.34
N GLY A 418 -10.54 -6.97 19.72
CA GLY A 418 -11.13 -5.70 20.09
C GLY A 418 -11.69 -5.68 21.51
N LEU A 419 -12.35 -6.75 21.95
CA LEU A 419 -12.85 -6.89 23.33
C LEU A 419 -11.70 -7.01 24.35
N ALA A 420 -10.63 -7.75 24.06
CA ALA A 420 -9.45 -7.85 24.90
C ALA A 420 -8.77 -6.49 25.08
N LEU A 421 -8.58 -5.73 24.00
CA LEU A 421 -8.06 -4.37 24.03
C LEU A 421 -9.00 -3.43 24.83
N ARG A 422 -10.30 -3.59 24.67
CA ARG A 422 -11.29 -2.81 25.42
C ARG A 422 -11.19 -3.07 26.91
N LEU A 423 -11.05 -4.33 27.33
CA LEU A 423 -10.86 -4.71 28.73
C LEU A 423 -9.55 -4.12 29.30
N ALA A 424 -8.43 -4.35 28.62
CA ALA A 424 -7.11 -3.87 29.04
C ALA A 424 -7.08 -2.35 29.23
N LEU A 425 -7.64 -1.61 28.24
CA LEU A 425 -7.69 -0.15 28.28
C LEU A 425 -8.77 0.40 29.23
N THR A 426 -9.74 -0.41 29.63
CA THR A 426 -10.67 -0.05 30.72
C THR A 426 -10.00 -0.20 32.08
N LEU A 427 -9.28 -1.30 32.30
CA LEU A 427 -8.50 -1.55 33.54
C LEU A 427 -7.43 -0.46 33.77
N SER A 428 -6.69 -0.10 32.73
CA SER A 428 -5.59 0.84 32.83
C SER A 428 -5.97 2.31 32.68
N GLY A 429 -7.23 2.61 32.32
CA GLY A 429 -7.62 3.97 31.92
C GLY A 429 -6.87 4.50 30.70
N GLY A 430 -6.06 3.66 30.04
CA GLY A 430 -5.17 3.98 28.94
C GLY A 430 -3.70 4.20 29.32
N ALA A 431 -3.39 4.33 30.62
CA ALA A 431 -2.03 4.32 31.14
C ALA A 431 -1.57 2.86 31.29
N THR A 432 -1.00 2.31 30.19
CA THR A 432 -0.77 0.86 30.04
C THR A 432 0.18 0.28 31.10
N GLU A 433 1.04 1.11 31.73
CA GLU A 433 1.90 0.68 32.86
C GLU A 433 1.08 0.12 34.03
N LEU A 434 -0.17 0.56 34.20
CA LEU A 434 -1.05 0.02 35.27
C LEU A 434 -1.38 -1.47 35.05
N LEU A 435 -1.25 -1.98 33.83
CA LEU A 435 -1.45 -3.41 33.51
C LEU A 435 -0.34 -4.31 34.14
N GLU A 436 0.80 -3.75 34.49
CA GLU A 436 1.88 -4.52 35.14
C GLU A 436 1.45 -5.00 36.54
N SER A 437 0.48 -4.32 37.14
CA SER A 437 -0.09 -4.70 38.47
C SER A 437 -1.33 -5.60 38.36
N ALA A 438 -1.84 -5.83 37.14
CA ALA A 438 -2.98 -6.69 36.86
C ALA A 438 -2.52 -7.87 36.00
N ARG A 439 -2.05 -8.94 36.62
CA ARG A 439 -1.49 -10.08 35.91
C ARG A 439 -2.58 -10.97 35.36
N LEU A 440 -2.56 -11.23 34.06
CA LEU A 440 -3.44 -12.17 33.38
C LEU A 440 -2.73 -13.51 33.21
N GLU A 441 -3.32 -14.58 33.70
CA GLU A 441 -2.80 -15.94 33.56
C GLU A 441 -3.88 -16.88 33.07
N ARG A 442 -3.46 -17.94 32.36
CA ARG A 442 -4.31 -19.04 31.95
C ARG A 442 -4.37 -20.07 33.07
N GLU A 443 -5.55 -20.40 33.53
CA GLU A 443 -5.77 -21.44 34.54
C GLU A 443 -6.32 -22.72 33.91
N ARG A 444 -5.91 -23.87 34.49
CA ARG A 444 -6.55 -25.15 34.22
C ARG A 444 -7.14 -25.65 35.52
N ASP A 445 -8.44 -25.81 35.58
CA ASP A 445 -9.06 -26.43 36.72
C ASP A 445 -8.78 -27.95 36.81
N MET A 446 -9.20 -28.56 37.92
CA MET A 446 -9.00 -30.01 38.19
C MET A 446 -9.78 -30.91 37.21
N VAL A 447 -10.73 -30.36 36.45
CA VAL A 447 -11.55 -31.05 35.44
C VAL A 447 -10.96 -30.87 34.03
N GLY A 448 -9.93 -30.00 33.88
CA GLY A 448 -9.29 -29.68 32.62
C GLY A 448 -9.99 -28.56 31.82
N GLU A 449 -10.99 -27.90 32.38
CA GLU A 449 -11.60 -26.70 31.83
C GLU A 449 -10.59 -25.56 31.84
N ARG A 450 -10.56 -24.81 30.74
CA ARG A 450 -9.64 -23.68 30.56
C ARG A 450 -10.34 -22.39 30.92
N GLY A 451 -9.74 -21.63 31.82
CA GLY A 451 -10.19 -20.29 32.21
C GLY A 451 -9.04 -19.31 32.26
N PHE A 452 -9.33 -18.10 32.65
CA PHE A 452 -8.33 -17.04 32.86
C PHE A 452 -8.54 -16.38 34.20
N VAL A 453 -7.44 -16.00 34.85
CA VAL A 453 -7.46 -15.26 36.11
C VAL A 453 -6.71 -13.95 35.95
N ILE A 454 -7.34 -12.86 36.40
CA ILE A 454 -6.73 -11.54 36.48
C ILE A 454 -6.43 -11.30 37.95
N SER A 455 -5.16 -11.46 38.34
CA SER A 455 -4.71 -11.21 39.73
C SER A 455 -4.27 -9.76 39.90
N MET A 456 -4.84 -9.07 40.87
CA MET A 456 -4.52 -7.67 41.17
C MET A 456 -3.67 -7.60 42.42
N HIS A 457 -2.47 -7.02 42.35
CA HIS A 457 -1.53 -6.95 43.46
C HIS A 457 -1.38 -5.53 44.03
N GLY A 458 -1.30 -5.42 45.34
CA GLY A 458 -0.99 -4.18 46.08
C GLY A 458 -2.18 -3.22 46.23
N HIS A 459 -1.90 -1.92 46.34
CA HIS A 459 -2.94 -0.88 46.53
C HIS A 459 -3.90 -0.69 45.36
N GLN A 460 -3.79 -1.50 44.34
CA GLN A 460 -4.56 -1.37 43.06
C GLN A 460 -5.78 -2.30 42.98
N GLY A 461 -6.20 -2.92 44.10
CA GLY A 461 -7.51 -3.58 44.19
C GLY A 461 -8.71 -2.69 43.80
N GLY A 462 -8.47 -1.37 43.72
CA GLY A 462 -9.43 -0.38 43.25
C GLY A 462 -9.58 -0.26 41.72
N LEU A 463 -8.79 -1.00 40.90
CA LEU A 463 -8.96 -1.01 39.40
C LEU A 463 -10.17 -1.80 38.94
N GLY A 464 -10.80 -2.60 39.80
CA GLY A 464 -12.04 -3.31 39.57
C GLY A 464 -13.26 -2.36 39.51
N GLY A 465 -14.44 -2.93 39.32
CA GLY A 465 -15.73 -2.22 39.36
C GLY A 465 -16.67 -2.66 38.22
N ASP A 466 -17.91 -2.16 38.27
CA ASP A 466 -19.00 -2.59 37.36
C ASP A 466 -18.66 -2.51 35.89
N VAL A 467 -17.88 -1.51 35.50
CA VAL A 467 -17.48 -1.35 34.09
C VAL A 467 -16.53 -2.46 33.69
N VAL A 468 -15.55 -2.80 34.53
CA VAL A 468 -14.59 -3.88 34.27
C VAL A 468 -15.32 -5.22 34.24
N THR A 469 -16.19 -5.49 35.19
CA THR A 469 -17.01 -6.72 35.26
C THR A 469 -17.81 -6.93 33.97
N ARG A 470 -18.43 -5.87 33.45
CA ARG A 470 -19.14 -5.95 32.16
C ARG A 470 -18.21 -6.24 30.97
N ARG A 471 -16.96 -5.72 30.97
CA ARG A 471 -16.00 -6.01 29.91
C ARG A 471 -15.48 -7.45 29.99
N ILE A 472 -15.30 -7.95 31.19
CA ILE A 472 -14.94 -9.36 31.43
C ILE A 472 -16.05 -10.27 30.90
N ALA A 473 -17.30 -10.04 31.29
CA ALA A 473 -18.42 -10.86 30.84
C ALA A 473 -18.51 -10.92 29.31
N ALA A 474 -18.40 -9.78 28.63
CA ALA A 474 -18.42 -9.73 27.17
C ALA A 474 -17.24 -10.50 26.53
N LEU A 475 -16.04 -10.42 27.10
CA LEU A 475 -14.87 -11.15 26.57
C LEU A 475 -14.97 -12.65 26.90
N SER A 476 -15.43 -13.03 28.09
CA SER A 476 -15.68 -14.43 28.47
C SER A 476 -16.66 -15.11 27.51
N GLU A 477 -17.78 -14.44 27.21
CA GLU A 477 -18.77 -14.92 26.25
C GLU A 477 -18.15 -15.13 24.86
N ALA A 478 -17.37 -14.15 24.38
CA ALA A 478 -16.73 -14.20 23.07
C ALA A 478 -15.64 -15.29 22.98
N LEU A 479 -14.95 -15.57 24.06
CA LEU A 479 -13.92 -16.63 24.14
C LEU A 479 -14.55 -18.01 24.37
N GLY A 480 -15.74 -18.09 24.95
CA GLY A 480 -16.34 -19.32 25.46
C GLY A 480 -15.55 -19.87 26.67
N GLN A 481 -14.91 -19.02 27.47
CA GLN A 481 -14.04 -19.39 28.59
C GLN A 481 -14.27 -18.40 29.75
N ASP A 482 -14.23 -18.90 30.97
CA ASP A 482 -14.43 -18.06 32.15
C ASP A 482 -13.20 -17.16 32.42
N ILE A 483 -13.46 -15.91 32.81
CA ILE A 483 -12.43 -14.96 33.24
C ILE A 483 -12.79 -14.46 34.62
N ARG A 484 -11.92 -14.69 35.63
CA ARG A 484 -12.14 -14.30 37.02
C ARG A 484 -11.16 -13.19 37.43
N ILE A 485 -11.57 -12.39 38.40
CA ILE A 485 -10.69 -11.46 39.08
C ILE A 485 -10.40 -12.01 40.49
N GLU A 486 -9.12 -12.04 40.82
CA GLU A 486 -8.64 -12.32 42.20
C GLU A 486 -7.97 -11.07 42.76
N HIS A 487 -8.31 -10.74 44.01
CA HIS A 487 -7.85 -9.56 44.76
C HIS A 487 -6.76 -9.91 45.75
#